data_a58a0c1cd7002e84650d910830ce18af
#
_entry.id   a58a0c1cd7002e84650d910830ce18af
#
_cell.length_a   1.000
_cell.length_b   1.000
_cell.length_c   1.000
_cell.angle_alpha   90.00
_cell.angle_beta   90.00
_cell.angle_gamma   90.00
#
_symmetry.space_group_name_H-M   'P 1'
#
loop_
_entity.id
_entity.type
_entity.pdbx_description
1 polymer ?
#
loop_
_entity_poly.entity_id
_entity_poly.type
_entity_poly.pdbx_seq_one_letter_code
_entity_poly.pdbx_strand_id
1 'polypeptide(L)'
;MFGDEAEFPQLGVNLFVLAPGDPMGMYHWEADQEDFLVLAGEALLIVEGEERPLQQWDLVHCPAGTKHIILGAGNGPCVVLAIGAREHQNGAGWGGYTVDDAALRHGAGATEETTDPLVAYAPVPRREATRYREGWLPGA
;
A
#
# COMPACT_ATOMS: atom_id res chain seq x y z
N MET A 1 7.29 -6.61 0.05
CA MET A 1 7.45 -6.25 -1.38
C MET A 1 8.64 -7.02 -1.97
N PHE A 2 8.52 -7.52 -3.16
CA PHE A 2 9.63 -8.11 -3.90
C PHE A 2 9.54 -7.75 -5.38
N GLY A 3 10.67 -7.65 -6.03
CA GLY A 3 10.83 -7.28 -7.42
C GLY A 3 12.32 -7.28 -7.74
N ASP A 4 12.66 -6.96 -8.95
CA ASP A 4 14.04 -6.74 -9.34
C ASP A 4 14.23 -5.30 -9.84
N GLU A 5 15.38 -5.00 -10.37
CA GLU A 5 15.73 -3.65 -10.82
C GLU A 5 15.08 -3.27 -12.16
N ALA A 6 14.14 -4.08 -12.66
CA ALA A 6 13.45 -3.80 -13.90
C ALA A 6 12.60 -2.52 -13.77
N GLU A 7 12.75 -1.64 -14.72
CA GLU A 7 11.96 -0.43 -14.79
C GLU A 7 10.67 -0.65 -15.59
N PHE A 8 9.56 -0.20 -15.02
CA PHE A 8 8.25 -0.23 -15.66
C PHE A 8 7.84 1.22 -15.93
N PRO A 9 8.00 1.73 -17.14
CA PRO A 9 7.85 3.16 -17.39
C PRO A 9 6.41 3.68 -17.32
N GLN A 10 5.42 2.82 -17.59
CA GLN A 10 4.01 3.22 -17.60
C GLN A 10 3.22 2.72 -16.39
N LEU A 11 3.53 1.51 -15.93
CA LEU A 11 2.86 0.88 -14.80
C LEU A 11 3.89 0.39 -13.78
N GLY A 12 3.64 0.65 -12.50
CA GLY A 12 4.32 -0.02 -11.41
C GLY A 12 3.58 -1.30 -11.06
N VAL A 13 4.29 -2.41 -10.91
CA VAL A 13 3.71 -3.69 -10.49
C VAL A 13 4.54 -4.23 -9.34
N ASN A 14 3.90 -4.44 -8.20
CA ASN A 14 4.55 -4.91 -6.99
C ASN A 14 3.74 -5.99 -6.30
N LEU A 15 4.42 -6.91 -5.64
CA LEU A 15 3.81 -7.84 -4.70
C LEU A 15 4.24 -7.47 -3.27
N PHE A 16 3.26 -7.34 -2.40
CA PHE A 16 3.48 -7.11 -0.98
C PHE A 16 3.11 -8.36 -0.19
N VAL A 17 3.97 -8.74 0.74
CA VAL A 17 3.66 -9.75 1.75
C VAL A 17 3.59 -9.02 3.09
N LEU A 18 2.41 -9.01 3.69
CA LEU A 18 2.08 -8.22 4.87
C LEU A 18 1.77 -9.16 6.03
N ALA A 19 2.50 -9.01 7.14
CA ALA A 19 2.10 -9.63 8.41
C ALA A 19 0.84 -8.96 8.96
N PRO A 20 0.08 -9.62 9.85
CA PRO A 20 -1.07 -8.99 10.51
C PRO A 20 -0.68 -7.64 11.15
N GLY A 21 -1.43 -6.59 10.82
CA GLY A 21 -1.20 -5.23 11.29
C GLY A 21 -0.11 -4.46 10.54
N ASP A 22 0.58 -5.08 9.60
CA ASP A 22 1.70 -4.48 8.87
C ASP A 22 1.17 -3.63 7.70
N PRO A 23 1.40 -2.30 7.70
CA PRO A 23 0.90 -1.46 6.62
C PRO A 23 1.76 -1.58 5.36
N MET A 24 1.11 -1.50 4.21
CA MET A 24 1.77 -1.45 2.91
C MET A 24 2.61 -0.18 2.74
N GLY A 25 2.18 0.89 3.37
CA GLY A 25 2.81 2.20 3.38
C GLY A 25 2.07 3.13 4.31
N MET A 26 2.09 4.42 4.03
CA MET A 26 1.35 5.42 4.78
C MET A 26 0.14 5.89 3.99
N TYR A 27 -0.95 6.19 4.70
CA TYR A 27 -2.19 6.70 4.12
C TYR A 27 -1.93 7.93 3.25
N HIS A 28 -2.33 7.85 1.99
CA HIS A 28 -2.04 8.85 0.97
C HIS A 28 -3.03 8.82 -0.18
N TRP A 29 -2.96 9.82 -1.03
CA TRP A 29 -3.58 9.83 -2.34
C TRP A 29 -2.51 10.02 -3.42
N GLU A 30 -2.77 9.52 -4.62
CA GLU A 30 -1.91 9.75 -5.78
C GLU A 30 -2.69 10.43 -6.91
N ALA A 31 -1.98 11.19 -7.73
CA ALA A 31 -2.54 11.77 -8.94
C ALA A 31 -2.81 10.72 -10.03
N ASP A 32 -2.25 9.51 -9.84
CA ASP A 32 -2.43 8.37 -10.72
C ASP A 32 -3.36 7.33 -10.09
N GLN A 33 -3.96 6.51 -10.96
CA GLN A 33 -4.76 5.37 -10.57
C GLN A 33 -3.90 4.28 -9.93
N GLU A 34 -4.45 3.64 -8.89
CA GLU A 34 -3.86 2.46 -8.27
C GLU A 34 -4.91 1.35 -8.12
N ASP A 35 -4.52 0.13 -8.40
CA ASP A 35 -5.36 -1.06 -8.24
C ASP A 35 -4.65 -2.10 -7.39
N PHE A 36 -5.43 -2.83 -6.58
CA PHE A 36 -4.90 -3.84 -5.66
C PHE A 36 -5.74 -5.11 -5.75
N LEU A 37 -5.08 -6.24 -5.77
CA LEU A 37 -5.73 -7.55 -5.72
C LEU A 37 -5.17 -8.35 -4.55
N VAL A 38 -6.06 -8.81 -3.66
CA VAL A 38 -5.67 -9.72 -2.58
C VAL A 38 -5.53 -11.12 -3.14
N LEU A 39 -4.31 -11.62 -3.21
CA LEU A 39 -4.01 -12.95 -3.73
C LEU A 39 -4.14 -14.04 -2.67
N ALA A 40 -3.86 -13.74 -1.41
CA ALA A 40 -3.94 -14.68 -0.31
C ALA A 40 -4.09 -13.95 1.03
N GLY A 41 -4.72 -14.60 1.99
CA GLY A 41 -4.90 -14.07 3.33
C GLY A 41 -5.99 -13.01 3.42
N GLU A 42 -5.93 -12.22 4.48
CA GLU A 42 -6.89 -11.16 4.79
C GLU A 42 -6.16 -9.82 4.93
N ALA A 43 -6.82 -8.76 4.52
CA ALA A 43 -6.30 -7.40 4.63
C ALA A 43 -7.35 -6.44 5.19
N LEU A 44 -6.90 -5.27 5.60
CA LEU A 44 -7.75 -4.15 5.97
C LEU A 44 -7.45 -3.00 5.02
N LEU A 45 -8.48 -2.52 4.34
CA LEU A 45 -8.43 -1.30 3.54
C LEU A 45 -8.95 -0.13 4.37
N ILE A 46 -8.18 0.94 4.44
CA ILE A 46 -8.66 2.23 4.91
C ILE A 46 -8.77 3.11 3.67
N VAL A 47 -9.98 3.53 3.34
CA VAL A 47 -10.29 4.30 2.14
C VAL A 47 -11.25 5.43 2.46
N GLU A 48 -10.84 6.66 2.14
CA GLU A 48 -11.64 7.86 2.42
C GLU A 48 -12.16 7.92 3.87
N GLY A 49 -11.30 7.54 4.83
CA GLY A 49 -11.62 7.53 6.25
C GLY A 49 -12.41 6.32 6.76
N GLU A 50 -12.80 5.41 5.88
CA GLU A 50 -13.56 4.21 6.23
C GLU A 50 -12.70 2.96 6.25
N GLU A 51 -12.96 2.07 7.19
CA GLU A 51 -12.33 0.75 7.28
C GLU A 51 -13.17 -0.30 6.55
N ARG A 52 -12.53 -1.08 5.68
CA ARG A 52 -13.16 -2.18 4.94
C ARG A 52 -12.31 -3.43 5.01
N PRO A 53 -12.82 -4.55 5.53
CA PRO A 53 -12.10 -5.81 5.48
C PRO A 53 -12.03 -6.34 4.04
N LEU A 54 -10.88 -6.90 3.70
CA LEU A 54 -10.64 -7.54 2.41
C LEU A 54 -10.27 -9.00 2.61
N GLN A 55 -10.68 -9.82 1.67
CA GLN A 55 -10.35 -11.25 1.61
C GLN A 55 -9.76 -11.61 0.25
N GLN A 56 -9.28 -12.84 0.14
CA GLN A 56 -8.73 -13.36 -1.11
C GLN A 56 -9.67 -13.09 -2.30
N TRP A 57 -9.10 -12.62 -3.39
CA TRP A 57 -9.75 -12.25 -4.65
C TRP A 57 -10.53 -10.92 -4.63
N ASP A 58 -10.52 -10.19 -3.55
CA ASP A 58 -11.03 -8.82 -3.57
C ASP A 58 -10.13 -7.91 -4.40
N LEU A 59 -10.75 -7.20 -5.33
CA LEU A 59 -10.10 -6.20 -6.16
C LEU A 59 -10.51 -4.80 -5.68
N VAL A 60 -9.51 -3.98 -5.39
CA VAL A 60 -9.69 -2.58 -5.00
C VAL A 60 -9.25 -1.71 -6.15
N HIS A 61 -10.15 -0.83 -6.60
CA HIS A 61 -9.86 0.19 -7.60
C HIS A 61 -9.85 1.56 -6.95
N CYS A 62 -8.71 2.23 -6.99
CA CYS A 62 -8.53 3.59 -6.50
C CYS A 62 -8.32 4.54 -7.68
N PRO A 63 -9.38 5.26 -8.12
CA PRO A 63 -9.19 6.37 -9.06
C PRO A 63 -8.19 7.39 -8.52
N ALA A 64 -7.63 8.20 -9.41
CA ALA A 64 -6.75 9.30 -9.02
C ALA A 64 -7.40 10.15 -7.91
N GLY A 65 -6.63 10.50 -6.89
CA GLY A 65 -7.09 11.30 -5.75
C GLY A 65 -7.73 10.53 -4.62
N THR A 66 -7.91 9.22 -4.73
CA THR A 66 -8.49 8.40 -3.64
C THR A 66 -7.49 8.26 -2.50
N LYS A 67 -7.90 8.65 -1.30
CA LYS A 67 -7.10 8.51 -0.08
C LYS A 67 -7.24 7.09 0.46
N HIS A 68 -6.12 6.39 0.61
CA HIS A 68 -6.15 4.98 1.00
C HIS A 68 -4.85 4.46 1.60
N ILE A 69 -4.94 3.32 2.26
CA ILE A 69 -3.85 2.43 2.63
C ILE A 69 -4.40 1.02 2.86
N ILE A 70 -3.56 0.01 2.66
CA ILE A 70 -3.89 -1.39 2.97
C ILE A 70 -2.91 -1.91 4.00
N LEU A 71 -3.43 -2.65 4.97
CA LEU A 71 -2.66 -3.35 6.01
C LEU A 71 -2.96 -4.85 5.96
N GLY A 72 -2.00 -5.65 6.39
CA GLY A 72 -2.28 -7.06 6.68
C GLY A 72 -3.27 -7.21 7.82
N ALA A 73 -4.10 -8.25 7.75
CA ALA A 73 -5.08 -8.58 8.79
C ALA A 73 -5.12 -10.10 9.02
N GLY A 74 -6.06 -10.58 9.84
CA GLY A 74 -6.18 -11.99 10.14
C GLY A 74 -5.02 -12.53 10.99
N ASN A 75 -4.73 -13.82 10.84
CA ASN A 75 -3.79 -14.55 11.70
C ASN A 75 -2.50 -14.97 11.00
N GLY A 76 -2.33 -14.61 9.74
CA GLY A 76 -1.16 -14.99 8.95
C GLY A 76 -0.86 -13.96 7.87
N PRO A 77 0.13 -14.26 7.00
CA PRO A 77 0.53 -13.34 5.96
C PRO A 77 -0.57 -13.11 4.92
N CYS A 78 -0.66 -11.87 4.46
CA CYS A 78 -1.50 -11.45 3.35
C CYS A 78 -0.61 -11.11 2.17
N VAL A 79 -1.02 -11.51 0.96
CA VAL A 79 -0.31 -11.20 -0.28
C VAL A 79 -1.18 -10.31 -1.14
N VAL A 80 -0.67 -9.15 -1.50
CA VAL A 80 -1.39 -8.16 -2.31
C VAL A 80 -0.57 -7.81 -3.54
N LEU A 81 -1.19 -7.94 -4.72
CA LEU A 81 -0.67 -7.40 -5.97
C LEU A 81 -1.10 -5.94 -6.07
N ALA A 82 -0.14 -5.05 -6.23
CA ALA A 82 -0.38 -3.62 -6.42
C ALA A 82 0.04 -3.21 -7.83
N ILE A 83 -0.83 -2.49 -8.52
CA ILE A 83 -0.59 -1.96 -9.86
C ILE A 83 -0.92 -0.47 -9.83
N GLY A 84 0.05 0.36 -10.19
CA GLY A 84 -0.14 1.82 -10.22
C GLY A 84 0.32 2.41 -11.54
N ALA A 85 -0.45 3.35 -12.08
CA ALA A 85 0.00 4.16 -13.19
C ALA A 85 1.14 5.09 -12.76
N ARG A 86 2.02 5.46 -13.66
CA ARG A 86 3.23 6.23 -13.37
C ARG A 86 3.34 7.55 -14.13
N GLU A 87 2.24 8.11 -14.56
CA GLU A 87 2.24 9.36 -15.32
C GLU A 87 2.78 10.53 -14.50
N HIS A 88 2.46 10.59 -13.20
CA HIS A 88 2.82 11.70 -12.30
C HIS A 88 3.85 11.31 -11.22
N GLN A 89 4.43 10.12 -11.28
CA GLN A 89 5.23 9.55 -10.18
C GLN A 89 6.41 10.42 -9.75
N ASN A 90 7.10 11.09 -10.68
CA ASN A 90 8.31 11.85 -10.42
C ASN A 90 8.10 13.35 -10.42
N GLY A 91 6.85 13.82 -10.42
CA GLY A 91 6.51 15.24 -10.43
C GLY A 91 6.15 15.78 -9.06
N ALA A 92 6.14 17.11 -8.91
CA ALA A 92 5.69 17.79 -7.69
C ALA A 92 4.21 17.51 -7.38
N GLY A 93 3.42 17.14 -8.37
CA GLY A 93 2.00 16.80 -8.25
C GLY A 93 1.70 15.31 -8.14
N TRP A 94 2.64 14.49 -7.69
CA TRP A 94 2.47 13.02 -7.60
C TRP A 94 1.31 12.60 -6.68
N GLY A 95 1.08 13.33 -5.58
CA GLY A 95 0.10 13.02 -4.55
C GLY A 95 0.46 13.67 -3.23
N GLY A 96 -0.05 13.10 -2.15
CA GLY A 96 0.25 13.62 -0.81
C GLY A 96 -0.27 12.71 0.30
N TYR A 97 0.27 12.92 1.48
CA TYR A 97 -0.15 12.28 2.72
C TYR A 97 -1.10 13.21 3.46
N THR A 98 -2.20 12.68 3.94
CA THR A 98 -3.20 13.41 4.72
C THR A 98 -3.38 12.75 6.07
N VAL A 99 -3.79 13.53 7.07
CA VAL A 99 -4.09 13.00 8.40
C VAL A 99 -5.45 12.30 8.37
N ASP A 100 -5.48 11.08 8.91
CA ASP A 100 -6.69 10.27 9.01
C ASP A 100 -6.70 9.50 10.32
N ASP A 101 -7.80 9.58 11.06
CA ASP A 101 -7.90 8.96 12.39
C ASP A 101 -7.83 7.43 12.34
N ALA A 102 -8.47 6.81 11.35
CA ALA A 102 -8.43 5.35 11.20
C ALA A 102 -7.00 4.90 10.84
N ALA A 103 -6.33 5.58 9.93
CA ALA A 103 -4.95 5.29 9.57
C ALA A 103 -4.00 5.46 10.77
N LEU A 104 -4.19 6.50 11.57
CA LEU A 104 -3.39 6.73 12.78
C LEU A 104 -3.59 5.62 13.82
N ARG A 105 -4.84 5.17 14.03
CA ARG A 105 -5.12 4.06 14.97
C ARG A 105 -4.39 2.77 14.60
N HIS A 106 -4.16 2.54 13.31
CA HIS A 106 -3.48 1.36 12.80
C HIS A 106 -1.97 1.56 12.54
N GLY A 107 -1.42 2.70 12.92
CA GLY A 107 0.01 2.97 12.69
C GLY A 107 0.39 3.18 11.22
N ALA A 108 -0.57 3.54 10.39
CA ALA A 108 -0.42 3.71 8.94
C ALA A 108 -0.68 5.14 8.47
N GLY A 109 -0.71 6.10 9.36
CA GLY A 109 -1.03 7.48 9.06
C GLY A 109 0.11 8.45 9.35
N ALA A 110 0.26 9.47 8.49
CA ALA A 110 1.11 10.61 8.75
C ALA A 110 0.48 11.49 9.86
N THR A 111 1.32 12.12 10.67
CA THR A 111 0.86 13.00 11.76
C THR A 111 0.60 14.43 11.30
N GLU A 112 1.01 14.77 10.10
CA GLU A 112 0.76 16.07 9.46
C GLU A 112 0.57 15.89 7.96
N GLU A 113 -0.12 16.83 7.32
CA GLU A 113 -0.22 16.85 5.87
C GLU A 113 1.12 17.20 5.25
N THR A 114 1.55 16.41 4.27
CA THR A 114 2.83 16.63 3.59
C THR A 114 2.84 15.92 2.24
N THR A 115 3.62 16.45 1.32
CA THR A 115 3.96 15.78 0.06
C THR A 115 5.33 15.11 0.12
N ASP A 116 6.05 15.29 1.22
CA ASP A 116 7.40 14.77 1.40
C ASP A 116 7.37 13.38 2.07
N PRO A 117 7.77 12.32 1.36
CA PRO A 117 7.83 10.97 1.95
C PRO A 117 8.74 10.88 3.17
N LEU A 118 9.80 11.68 3.23
CA LEU A 118 10.71 11.67 4.38
C LEU A 118 10.02 12.14 5.66
N VAL A 119 9.11 13.10 5.55
CA VAL A 119 8.31 13.58 6.68
C VAL A 119 7.26 12.53 7.07
N ALA A 120 6.52 12.00 6.10
CA ALA A 120 5.47 11.02 6.35
C ALA A 120 6.00 9.72 6.97
N TYR A 121 7.17 9.25 6.53
CA TYR A 121 7.78 7.99 6.99
C TYR A 121 8.77 8.16 8.14
N ALA A 122 8.96 9.37 8.66
CA ALA A 122 9.93 9.62 9.73
C ALA A 122 9.82 8.65 10.93
N PRO A 123 8.61 8.27 11.42
CA PRO A 123 8.48 7.37 12.57
C PRO A 123 8.57 5.88 12.22
N VAL A 124 8.62 5.50 10.94
CA VAL A 124 8.57 4.11 10.51
C VAL A 124 9.63 3.80 9.45
N PRO A 125 10.19 2.57 9.43
CA PRO A 125 11.10 2.15 8.36
C PRO A 125 10.38 2.11 7.02
N ARG A 126 11.06 2.56 5.96
CA ARG A 126 10.56 2.39 4.60
C ARG A 126 10.73 0.94 4.15
N ARG A 127 9.78 0.45 3.36
CA ARG A 127 9.89 -0.88 2.76
C ARG A 127 10.93 -0.87 1.65
N GLU A 128 11.64 -1.97 1.53
CA GLU A 128 12.61 -2.20 0.47
C GLU A 128 12.20 -3.42 -0.35
N ALA A 129 12.57 -3.43 -1.63
CA ALA A 129 12.41 -4.59 -2.48
C ALA A 129 13.30 -5.72 -1.97
N THR A 130 12.78 -6.95 -1.97
CA THR A 130 13.49 -8.12 -1.51
C THR A 130 13.15 -9.32 -2.40
N ARG A 131 13.89 -10.40 -2.23
CA ARG A 131 13.61 -11.65 -2.94
C ARG A 131 12.58 -12.47 -2.18
N TYR A 132 11.80 -13.27 -2.92
CA TYR A 132 10.88 -14.22 -2.32
C TYR A 132 11.59 -15.11 -1.30
N ARG A 133 10.90 -15.38 -0.22
CA ARG A 133 11.30 -16.37 0.79
C ARG A 133 10.23 -17.44 0.88
N GLU A 134 10.67 -18.68 0.99
CA GLU A 134 9.76 -19.81 1.16
C GLU A 134 8.87 -19.62 2.39
N GLY A 135 7.60 -19.99 2.28
CA GLY A 135 6.61 -19.80 3.33
C GLY A 135 5.85 -18.48 3.29
N TRP A 136 6.24 -17.54 2.43
CA TRP A 136 5.49 -16.29 2.29
C TRP A 136 4.16 -16.45 1.57
N LEU A 137 4.10 -17.38 0.61
CA LEU A 137 2.87 -17.64 -0.13
C LEU A 137 2.16 -18.84 0.51
N PRO A 138 0.97 -18.66 1.08
CA PRO A 138 0.19 -19.76 1.67
C PRO A 138 -0.11 -20.82 0.62
N GLY A 139 0.16 -22.07 0.93
CA GLY A 139 -0.14 -23.21 0.07
C GLY A 139 0.77 -23.38 -1.16
N ALA A 140 1.87 -22.67 -1.20
CA ALA A 140 2.88 -22.84 -2.25
C ALA A 140 3.88 -23.94 -1.87
#